data_a55ee190ae3c1ab9f70b81cbb313c825
#
_entry.id   a55ee190ae3c1ab9f70b81cbb313c825
#
_cell.length_a   1.000
_cell.length_b   1.000
_cell.length_c   1.000
_cell.angle_alpha   90.00
_cell.angle_beta   90.00
_cell.angle_gamma   90.00
#
_symmetry.space_group_name_H-M   'P 1'
#
loop_
_entity.id
_entity.type
_entity.pdbx_description
1 polymer ?
#
loop_
_entity_poly.entity_id
_entity_poly.type
_entity_poly.pdbx_seq_one_letter_code
_entity_poly.pdbx_strand_id
1 'polypeptide(L)'
;NETNILFIADRAILTPAHMYNPNVLDPEGVLSTIPAIAHVLLGFCVGRLMLESKKINKDRTDMLNSHLIKLFLIGTTLTFAGLLLSYGCPINKKIWSPTFVLTTCGLASSFLALLIWIIDVKGYKKWSIFFEAFGINPLFMYVLGSILAILFGSISFPWEGGNISIHGFLYKLILMPIFGETSGSLVYALLFVGINWCIGYQL
;
A
#
# COMPACT_ATOMS: atom_id res chain seq x y z
N ASN A 1 -7.07 9.53 -22.49
CA ASN A 1 -6.67 10.09 -23.78
C ASN A 1 -6.58 8.96 -24.79
N GLU A 2 -7.29 9.08 -25.89
CA GLU A 2 -7.43 8.07 -26.97
C GLU A 2 -6.09 7.68 -27.63
N THR A 3 -5.05 8.49 -27.47
CA THR A 3 -3.70 8.25 -27.99
C THR A 3 -2.80 7.43 -27.06
N ASN A 4 -3.28 7.03 -25.88
CA ASN A 4 -2.48 6.23 -24.96
C ASN A 4 -2.44 4.78 -25.44
N ILE A 5 -1.22 4.21 -25.55
CA ILE A 5 -1.00 2.85 -26.01
C ILE A 5 -1.73 1.79 -25.16
N LEU A 6 -1.88 2.03 -23.87
CA LEU A 6 -2.63 1.16 -22.95
C LEU A 6 -4.11 1.13 -23.35
N PHE A 7 -4.70 2.31 -23.59
CA PHE A 7 -6.10 2.41 -24.02
C PHE A 7 -6.35 1.73 -25.37
N ILE A 8 -5.44 1.92 -26.34
CA ILE A 8 -5.54 1.30 -27.65
C ILE A 8 -5.45 -0.23 -27.54
N ALA A 9 -4.50 -0.73 -26.75
CA ALA A 9 -4.33 -2.17 -26.56
C ALA A 9 -5.50 -2.81 -25.83
N ASP A 10 -5.97 -2.20 -24.74
CA ASP A 10 -7.10 -2.71 -23.96
C ASP A 10 -8.38 -2.73 -24.81
N ARG A 11 -8.63 -1.69 -25.60
CA ARG A 11 -9.78 -1.62 -26.50
C ARG A 11 -9.72 -2.64 -27.63
N ALA A 12 -8.51 -2.94 -28.12
CA ALA A 12 -8.30 -3.95 -29.17
C ALA A 12 -8.46 -5.39 -28.65
N ILE A 13 -8.03 -5.66 -27.42
CA ILE A 13 -8.01 -7.02 -26.83
C ILE A 13 -9.32 -7.32 -26.09
N LEU A 14 -9.77 -6.42 -25.22
CA LEU A 14 -10.94 -6.63 -24.36
C LEU A 14 -12.25 -6.25 -25.04
N THR A 15 -12.20 -5.43 -26.08
CA THR A 15 -13.35 -4.75 -26.68
C THR A 15 -14.09 -3.82 -25.69
N PRO A 16 -14.78 -2.76 -26.17
CA PRO A 16 -15.48 -1.81 -25.30
C PRO A 16 -16.51 -2.42 -24.34
N ALA A 17 -17.05 -3.60 -24.70
CA ALA A 17 -18.06 -4.28 -23.89
C ALA A 17 -17.52 -4.93 -22.60
N HIS A 18 -16.20 -5.18 -22.52
CA HIS A 18 -15.56 -5.85 -21.38
C HIS A 18 -14.62 -4.93 -20.62
N MET A 19 -14.56 -3.64 -20.96
CA MET A 19 -13.80 -2.63 -20.22
C MET A 19 -14.63 -2.08 -19.06
N TYR A 20 -13.96 -1.76 -17.96
CA TYR A 20 -14.60 -1.09 -16.81
C TYR A 20 -15.29 0.22 -17.22
N ASN A 21 -14.65 1.01 -18.07
CA ASN A 21 -15.26 2.17 -18.71
C ASN A 21 -14.70 2.33 -20.13
N PRO A 22 -15.52 2.17 -21.17
CA PRO A 22 -15.08 2.17 -22.58
C PRO A 22 -14.54 3.55 -23.05
N ASN A 23 -14.78 4.62 -22.31
CA ASN A 23 -14.38 5.97 -22.65
C ASN A 23 -13.14 6.47 -21.87
N VAL A 24 -12.64 5.68 -20.94
CA VAL A 24 -11.53 6.04 -20.07
C VAL A 24 -10.52 4.89 -20.05
N LEU A 25 -9.28 5.19 -19.70
CA LEU A 25 -8.24 4.20 -19.51
C LEU A 25 -8.66 3.18 -18.45
N ASP A 26 -8.61 1.89 -18.81
CA ASP A 26 -9.00 0.81 -17.90
C ASP A 26 -7.93 0.62 -16.81
N PRO A 27 -8.30 0.72 -15.52
CA PRO A 27 -7.37 0.47 -14.43
C PRO A 27 -6.97 -1.02 -14.30
N GLU A 28 -7.73 -1.93 -14.88
CA GLU A 28 -7.49 -3.39 -14.88
C GLU A 28 -7.10 -3.92 -16.27
N GLY A 29 -6.52 -3.06 -17.09
CA GLY A 29 -6.13 -3.36 -18.46
C GLY A 29 -5.07 -4.45 -18.58
N VAL A 30 -5.01 -5.09 -19.76
CA VAL A 30 -4.13 -6.22 -20.04
C VAL A 30 -2.66 -5.84 -19.92
N LEU A 31 -2.27 -4.68 -20.46
CA LEU A 31 -0.87 -4.23 -20.40
C LEU A 31 -0.45 -3.80 -18.99
N SER A 32 -1.35 -3.32 -18.16
CA SER A 32 -1.08 -2.96 -16.76
C SER A 32 -0.77 -4.18 -15.89
N THR A 33 -1.14 -5.38 -16.34
CA THR A 33 -0.80 -6.65 -15.69
C THR A 33 0.71 -6.92 -15.69
N ILE A 34 1.44 -6.49 -16.72
CA ILE A 34 2.90 -6.73 -16.82
C ILE A 34 3.67 -6.04 -15.68
N PRO A 35 3.50 -4.73 -15.41
CA PRO A 35 4.10 -4.10 -14.25
C PRO A 35 3.59 -4.66 -12.92
N ALA A 36 2.34 -5.11 -12.84
CA ALA A 36 1.81 -5.75 -11.64
C ALA A 36 2.54 -7.08 -11.33
N ILE A 37 2.82 -7.90 -12.36
CA ILE A 37 3.66 -9.12 -12.21
C ILE A 37 5.07 -8.72 -11.74
N ALA A 38 5.68 -7.70 -12.33
CA ALA A 38 6.98 -7.22 -11.92
C ALA A 38 6.99 -6.77 -10.45
N HIS A 39 5.91 -6.12 -9.98
CA HIS A 39 5.75 -5.72 -8.57
C HIS A 39 5.79 -6.94 -7.63
N VAL A 40 5.05 -8.00 -7.95
CA VAL A 40 5.04 -9.25 -7.17
C VAL A 40 6.41 -9.92 -7.18
N LEU A 41 7.08 -9.99 -8.35
CA LEU A 41 8.40 -10.59 -8.46
C LEU A 41 9.46 -9.82 -7.65
N LEU A 42 9.42 -8.50 -7.65
CA LEU A 42 10.31 -7.67 -6.81
C LEU A 42 10.08 -7.97 -5.32
N GLY A 43 8.81 -8.05 -4.87
CA GLY A 43 8.47 -8.44 -3.51
C GLY A 43 8.99 -9.85 -3.16
N PHE A 44 8.85 -10.80 -4.08
CA PHE A 44 9.40 -12.16 -3.91
C PHE A 44 10.94 -12.16 -3.76
N CYS A 45 11.64 -11.39 -4.60
CA CYS A 45 13.10 -11.27 -4.52
C CYS A 45 13.55 -10.68 -3.17
N VAL A 46 12.86 -9.66 -2.68
CA VAL A 46 13.12 -9.07 -1.34
C VAL A 46 12.88 -10.11 -0.24
N GLY A 47 11.77 -10.82 -0.30
CA GLY A 47 11.44 -11.89 0.66
C GLY A 47 12.50 -12.99 0.68
N ARG A 48 12.95 -13.44 -0.51
CA ARG A 48 14.02 -14.43 -0.65
C ARG A 48 15.34 -13.94 -0.05
N LEU A 49 15.73 -12.70 -0.33
CA LEU A 49 16.92 -12.07 0.26
C LEU A 49 16.87 -12.12 1.79
N MET A 50 15.70 -11.86 2.38
CA MET A 50 15.50 -11.90 3.84
C MET A 50 15.56 -13.32 4.40
N LEU A 51 14.98 -14.30 3.71
CA LEU A 51 15.00 -15.71 4.14
C LEU A 51 16.42 -16.31 4.07
N GLU A 52 17.19 -15.96 3.08
CA GLU A 52 18.59 -16.40 2.95
C GLU A 52 19.43 -15.88 4.12
N SER A 53 19.19 -14.65 4.58
CA SER A 53 19.89 -14.08 5.75
C SER A 53 19.63 -14.83 7.06
N LYS A 54 18.48 -15.52 7.21
CA LYS A 54 18.14 -16.29 8.41
C LYS A 54 18.77 -17.67 8.48
N LYS A 55 19.22 -18.25 7.36
CA LYS A 55 19.73 -19.65 7.30
C LYS A 55 21.18 -19.79 7.74
N ILE A 56 21.95 -18.73 7.83
CA ILE A 56 23.40 -18.79 8.06
C ILE A 56 23.73 -18.50 9.52
N ASN A 57 24.22 -19.54 10.20
CA ASN A 57 24.34 -19.64 11.67
C ASN A 57 25.69 -19.14 12.26
N LYS A 58 26.52 -18.43 11.51
CA LYS A 58 27.80 -17.86 12.00
C LYS A 58 27.89 -16.37 11.70
N ASP A 59 28.22 -15.56 12.70
CA ASP A 59 28.35 -14.10 12.66
C ASP A 59 27.06 -13.36 12.20
N ARG A 60 25.99 -13.61 12.95
CA ARG A 60 24.63 -13.15 12.67
C ARG A 60 24.52 -11.63 12.43
N THR A 61 25.32 -10.84 13.09
CA THR A 61 25.25 -9.37 13.05
C THR A 61 25.86 -8.81 11.75
N ASP A 62 27.02 -9.29 11.33
CA ASP A 62 27.72 -8.76 10.16
C ASP A 62 27.01 -9.16 8.85
N MET A 63 26.48 -10.39 8.79
CA MET A 63 25.70 -10.83 7.65
C MET A 63 24.36 -10.09 7.55
N LEU A 64 23.68 -9.89 8.69
CA LEU A 64 22.45 -9.11 8.71
C LEU A 64 22.70 -7.69 8.22
N ASN A 65 23.76 -7.03 8.68
CA ASN A 65 24.14 -5.70 8.25
C ASN A 65 24.43 -5.66 6.74
N SER A 66 25.14 -6.67 6.20
CA SER A 66 25.41 -6.76 4.76
C SER A 66 24.11 -6.87 3.93
N HIS A 67 23.14 -7.68 4.37
CA HIS A 67 21.85 -7.81 3.70
C HIS A 67 21.02 -6.53 3.80
N LEU A 68 21.05 -5.86 4.96
CA LEU A 68 20.40 -4.57 5.15
C LEU A 68 20.94 -3.49 4.22
N ILE A 69 22.26 -3.40 4.11
CA ILE A 69 22.91 -2.46 3.19
C ILE A 69 22.49 -2.75 1.74
N LYS A 70 22.53 -4.02 1.32
CA LYS A 70 22.09 -4.43 -0.02
C LYS A 70 20.63 -4.05 -0.26
N LEU A 71 19.74 -4.36 0.69
CA LEU A 71 18.31 -4.05 0.58
C LEU A 71 18.08 -2.53 0.48
N PHE A 72 18.78 -1.76 1.31
CA PHE A 72 18.70 -0.30 1.29
C PHE A 72 19.21 0.29 -0.02
N LEU A 73 20.35 -0.17 -0.51
CA LEU A 73 20.93 0.27 -1.78
C LEU A 73 20.01 -0.07 -2.96
N ILE A 74 19.49 -1.30 -3.02
CA ILE A 74 18.54 -1.71 -4.05
C ILE A 74 17.30 -0.83 -3.98
N GLY A 75 16.73 -0.65 -2.79
CA GLY A 75 15.56 0.18 -2.58
C GLY A 75 15.75 1.63 -3.02
N THR A 76 16.88 2.23 -2.63
CA THR A 76 17.23 3.60 -3.00
C THR A 76 17.44 3.73 -4.51
N THR A 77 18.17 2.79 -5.13
CA THR A 77 18.40 2.78 -6.58
C THR A 77 17.10 2.66 -7.36
N LEU A 78 16.20 1.75 -6.95
CA LEU A 78 14.88 1.60 -7.59
C LEU A 78 14.04 2.88 -7.46
N THR A 79 14.06 3.53 -6.29
CA THR A 79 13.34 4.79 -6.06
C THR A 79 13.85 5.88 -6.99
N PHE A 80 15.17 6.08 -7.05
CA PHE A 80 15.77 7.08 -7.95
C PHE A 80 15.50 6.77 -9.42
N ALA A 81 15.61 5.50 -9.84
CA ALA A 81 15.28 5.08 -11.19
C ALA A 81 13.81 5.38 -11.53
N GLY A 82 12.89 5.07 -10.63
CA GLY A 82 11.47 5.38 -10.79
C GLY A 82 11.20 6.88 -10.91
N LEU A 83 11.84 7.71 -10.08
CA LEU A 83 11.72 9.16 -10.12
C LEU A 83 12.34 9.75 -11.40
N LEU A 84 13.51 9.28 -11.84
CA LEU A 84 14.13 9.75 -13.08
C LEU A 84 13.29 9.38 -14.30
N LEU A 85 12.81 8.15 -14.36
CA LEU A 85 11.95 7.71 -15.46
C LEU A 85 10.56 8.38 -15.45
N SER A 86 10.15 8.98 -14.33
CA SER A 86 8.86 9.65 -14.22
C SER A 86 8.73 10.89 -15.12
N TYR A 87 9.83 11.47 -15.57
CA TYR A 87 9.84 12.55 -16.55
C TYR A 87 9.32 12.10 -17.92
N GLY A 88 9.53 10.84 -18.30
CA GLY A 88 9.02 10.27 -19.56
C GLY A 88 7.76 9.42 -19.39
N CYS A 89 7.60 8.79 -18.24
CA CYS A 89 6.45 7.93 -17.91
C CYS A 89 5.93 8.33 -16.53
N PRO A 90 4.88 9.16 -16.42
CA PRO A 90 4.36 9.65 -15.15
C PRO A 90 3.98 8.53 -14.19
N ILE A 91 4.27 8.74 -12.89
CA ILE A 91 3.88 7.81 -11.83
C ILE A 91 2.36 7.78 -11.72
N ASN A 92 1.74 6.64 -12.03
CA ASN A 92 0.30 6.50 -12.00
C ASN A 92 -0.11 5.14 -11.43
N LYS A 93 -0.76 5.18 -10.26
CA LYS A 93 -1.29 4.00 -9.58
C LYS A 93 -2.43 3.32 -10.36
N LYS A 94 -3.30 4.10 -11.02
CA LYS A 94 -4.49 3.55 -11.69
C LYS A 94 -4.14 2.58 -12.82
N ILE A 95 -3.06 2.86 -13.54
CA ILE A 95 -2.60 2.03 -14.67
C ILE A 95 -1.38 1.17 -14.30
N TRP A 96 -1.00 1.15 -13.03
CA TRP A 96 0.14 0.40 -12.53
C TRP A 96 1.42 0.67 -13.33
N SER A 97 1.74 1.97 -13.56
CA SER A 97 2.87 2.34 -14.42
C SER A 97 4.19 1.73 -13.92
N PRO A 98 5.14 1.40 -14.82
CA PRO A 98 6.44 0.87 -14.41
C PRO A 98 7.18 1.77 -13.42
N THR A 99 7.04 3.09 -13.57
CA THR A 99 7.59 4.09 -12.65
C THR A 99 6.94 4.04 -11.27
N PHE A 100 5.63 3.77 -11.21
CA PHE A 100 4.94 3.53 -9.95
C PHE A 100 5.49 2.28 -9.24
N VAL A 101 5.69 1.18 -9.96
CA VAL A 101 6.27 -0.06 -9.41
C VAL A 101 7.68 0.17 -8.88
N LEU A 102 8.56 0.80 -9.68
CA LEU A 102 9.93 1.07 -9.25
C LEU A 102 9.98 1.96 -8.01
N THR A 103 9.20 3.05 -8.00
CA THR A 103 9.20 4.00 -6.88
C THR A 103 8.63 3.36 -5.61
N THR A 104 7.50 2.66 -5.70
CA THR A 104 6.85 2.04 -4.53
C THR A 104 7.65 0.86 -3.98
N CYS A 105 8.15 -0.03 -4.84
CA CYS A 105 9.02 -1.13 -4.40
C CYS A 105 10.33 -0.61 -3.81
N GLY A 106 10.89 0.44 -4.40
CA GLY A 106 12.11 1.07 -3.91
C GLY A 106 11.92 1.66 -2.51
N LEU A 107 10.90 2.49 -2.32
CA LEU A 107 10.56 3.07 -1.02
C LEU A 107 10.23 1.99 0.02
N ALA A 108 9.42 0.98 -0.36
CA ALA A 108 9.06 -0.13 0.54
C ALA A 108 10.29 -0.93 0.97
N SER A 109 11.22 -1.21 0.05
CA SER A 109 12.47 -1.94 0.37
C SER A 109 13.39 -1.14 1.29
N SER A 110 13.54 0.17 1.04
CA SER A 110 14.35 1.06 1.90
C SER A 110 13.74 1.20 3.29
N PHE A 111 12.42 1.33 3.36
CA PHE A 111 11.70 1.40 4.63
C PHE A 111 11.76 0.08 5.40
N LEU A 112 11.65 -1.06 4.71
CA LEU A 112 11.82 -2.38 5.32
C LEU A 112 13.22 -2.54 5.91
N ALA A 113 14.26 -2.12 5.19
CA ALA A 113 15.64 -2.13 5.73
C ALA A 113 15.78 -1.30 7.00
N LEU A 114 15.16 -0.12 7.04
CA LEU A 114 15.13 0.74 8.22
C LEU A 114 14.41 0.05 9.39
N LEU A 115 13.25 -0.57 9.15
CA LEU A 115 12.50 -1.29 10.18
C LEU A 115 13.31 -2.45 10.77
N ILE A 116 13.93 -3.28 9.91
CA ILE A 116 14.76 -4.40 10.35
C ILE A 116 15.95 -3.87 11.18
N TRP A 117 16.58 -2.78 10.76
CA TRP A 117 17.65 -2.17 11.52
C TRP A 117 17.21 -1.71 12.93
N ILE A 118 16.06 -1.05 13.04
CA ILE A 118 15.53 -0.58 14.33
C ILE A 118 15.11 -1.76 15.22
N ILE A 119 14.41 -2.74 14.66
CA ILE A 119 13.80 -3.84 15.42
C ILE A 119 14.82 -4.93 15.74
N ASP A 120 15.56 -5.40 14.73
CA ASP A 120 16.41 -6.58 14.87
C ASP A 120 17.84 -6.22 15.27
N VAL A 121 18.42 -5.12 14.74
CA VAL A 121 19.79 -4.70 15.06
C VAL A 121 19.82 -3.88 16.33
N LYS A 122 18.97 -2.86 16.46
CA LYS A 122 18.91 -2.01 17.65
C LYS A 122 18.10 -2.61 18.80
N GLY A 123 17.27 -3.63 18.55
CA GLY A 123 16.48 -4.33 19.56
C GLY A 123 15.26 -3.58 20.09
N TYR A 124 14.83 -2.50 19.44
CA TYR A 124 13.63 -1.77 19.82
C TYR A 124 12.37 -2.49 19.36
N LYS A 125 11.93 -3.52 20.09
CA LYS A 125 10.82 -4.43 19.69
C LYS A 125 9.45 -4.02 20.21
N LYS A 126 9.33 -3.19 21.24
CA LYS A 126 8.04 -2.91 21.91
C LYS A 126 6.97 -2.34 20.98
N TRP A 127 7.35 -1.55 20.02
CA TRP A 127 6.42 -0.92 19.07
C TRP A 127 6.09 -1.80 17.85
N SER A 128 6.87 -2.89 17.61
CA SER A 128 6.61 -3.80 16.50
C SER A 128 5.28 -4.54 16.64
N ILE A 129 4.75 -4.66 17.86
CA ILE A 129 3.42 -5.25 18.14
C ILE A 129 2.31 -4.62 17.28
N PHE A 130 2.43 -3.31 17.01
CA PHE A 130 1.48 -2.65 16.12
C PHE A 130 1.48 -3.26 14.72
N PHE A 131 2.66 -3.48 14.15
CA PHE A 131 2.80 -4.08 12.81
C PHE A 131 2.55 -5.57 12.80
N GLU A 132 2.88 -6.28 13.89
CA GLU A 132 2.64 -7.72 14.03
C GLU A 132 1.15 -8.05 13.92
N ALA A 133 0.27 -7.27 14.51
CA ALA A 133 -1.18 -7.46 14.40
C ALA A 133 -1.68 -7.45 12.95
N PHE A 134 -1.10 -6.59 12.08
CA PHE A 134 -1.42 -6.57 10.65
C PHE A 134 -0.70 -7.67 9.86
N GLY A 135 0.48 -8.10 10.32
CA GLY A 135 1.34 -9.05 9.61
C GLY A 135 1.02 -10.52 9.86
N ILE A 136 0.43 -10.88 11.00
CA ILE A 136 0.10 -12.27 11.35
C ILE A 136 -0.98 -12.82 10.42
N ASN A 137 -2.03 -12.03 10.17
CA ASN A 137 -3.12 -12.44 9.29
C ASN A 137 -3.53 -11.30 8.32
N PRO A 138 -2.69 -10.99 7.32
CA PRO A 138 -2.90 -9.84 6.45
C PRO A 138 -4.19 -9.93 5.62
N LEU A 139 -4.59 -11.14 5.21
CA LEU A 139 -5.84 -11.34 4.47
C LEU A 139 -7.06 -11.00 5.33
N PHE A 140 -7.06 -11.47 6.58
CA PHE A 140 -8.14 -11.14 7.51
C PHE A 140 -8.22 -9.63 7.74
N MET A 141 -7.08 -8.96 7.97
CA MET A 141 -7.03 -7.51 8.19
C MET A 141 -7.51 -6.72 6.97
N TYR A 142 -7.20 -7.17 5.76
CA TYR A 142 -7.71 -6.58 4.53
C TYR A 142 -9.23 -6.70 4.40
N VAL A 143 -9.77 -7.90 4.63
CA VAL A 143 -11.21 -8.17 4.58
C VAL A 143 -11.94 -7.40 5.67
N LEU A 144 -11.42 -7.41 6.91
CA LEU A 144 -11.96 -6.66 8.03
C LEU A 144 -12.05 -5.16 7.73
N GLY A 145 -10.98 -4.57 7.21
CA GLY A 145 -10.95 -3.16 6.82
C GLY A 145 -12.01 -2.83 5.77
N SER A 146 -12.18 -3.71 4.78
CA SER A 146 -13.20 -3.55 3.75
C SER A 146 -14.62 -3.64 4.32
N ILE A 147 -14.90 -4.63 5.18
CA ILE A 147 -16.20 -4.78 5.85
C ILE A 147 -16.51 -3.56 6.71
N LEU A 148 -15.57 -3.12 7.54
CA LEU A 148 -15.77 -1.95 8.40
C LEU A 148 -16.01 -0.67 7.58
N ALA A 149 -15.29 -0.49 6.46
CA ALA A 149 -15.50 0.66 5.59
C ALA A 149 -16.91 0.66 4.98
N ILE A 150 -17.39 -0.51 4.53
CA ILE A 150 -18.76 -0.67 4.01
C ILE A 150 -19.78 -0.41 5.11
N LEU A 151 -19.61 -0.98 6.31
CA LEU A 151 -20.52 -0.77 7.42
C LEU A 151 -20.59 0.71 7.81
N PHE A 152 -19.47 1.39 7.95
CA PHE A 152 -19.43 2.81 8.33
C PHE A 152 -20.00 3.73 7.24
N GLY A 153 -19.93 3.31 5.98
CA GLY A 153 -20.51 4.04 4.86
C GLY A 153 -21.99 3.76 4.63
N SER A 154 -22.46 2.52 4.85
CA SER A 154 -23.80 2.06 4.52
C SER A 154 -24.80 2.26 5.65
N ILE A 155 -24.37 2.10 6.92
CA ILE A 155 -25.25 2.33 8.06
C ILE A 155 -25.46 3.83 8.20
N SER A 156 -26.69 4.26 7.97
CA SER A 156 -27.11 5.66 8.06
C SER A 156 -28.33 5.80 8.98
N PHE A 157 -28.41 6.94 9.65
CA PHE A 157 -29.51 7.29 10.53
C PHE A 157 -30.01 8.72 10.24
N PRO A 158 -31.26 9.02 10.55
CA PRO A 158 -31.87 10.33 10.28
C PRO A 158 -31.18 11.42 11.12
N TRP A 159 -30.79 12.51 10.49
CA TRP A 159 -30.14 13.66 11.11
C TRP A 159 -30.52 14.96 10.37
N GLU A 160 -31.05 15.96 11.08
CA GLU A 160 -31.35 17.30 10.56
C GLU A 160 -32.09 17.34 9.20
N GLY A 161 -33.06 16.44 9.00
CA GLY A 161 -33.87 16.39 7.77
C GLY A 161 -33.27 15.62 6.61
N GLY A 162 -32.16 14.90 6.84
CA GLY A 162 -31.53 13.96 5.87
C GLY A 162 -31.06 12.69 6.55
N ASN A 163 -30.34 11.86 5.79
CA ASN A 163 -29.64 10.68 6.31
C ASN A 163 -28.15 10.95 6.36
N ILE A 164 -27.51 10.64 7.49
CA ILE A 164 -26.05 10.71 7.64
C ILE A 164 -25.50 9.31 7.96
N SER A 165 -24.42 8.92 7.29
CA SER A 165 -23.72 7.65 7.59
C SER A 165 -22.88 7.78 8.86
N ILE A 166 -22.50 6.64 9.48
CA ILE A 166 -21.57 6.62 10.62
C ILE A 166 -20.27 7.36 10.26
N HIS A 167 -19.72 7.10 9.08
CA HIS A 167 -18.55 7.83 8.57
C HIS A 167 -18.79 9.35 8.53
N GLY A 168 -19.91 9.77 7.94
CA GLY A 168 -20.29 11.18 7.83
C GLY A 168 -20.49 11.83 9.20
N PHE A 169 -21.11 11.14 10.14
CA PHE A 169 -21.31 11.61 11.50
C PHE A 169 -19.97 11.84 12.22
N LEU A 170 -19.11 10.84 12.25
CA LEU A 170 -17.79 10.93 12.90
C LEU A 170 -16.93 12.04 12.26
N TYR A 171 -16.87 12.07 10.94
CA TYR A 171 -16.03 13.04 10.25
C TYR A 171 -16.59 14.46 10.29
N LYS A 172 -17.84 14.68 9.81
CA LYS A 172 -18.39 16.02 9.64
C LYS A 172 -18.81 16.69 10.93
N LEU A 173 -19.36 15.92 11.89
CA LEU A 173 -19.90 16.48 13.11
C LEU A 173 -18.92 16.50 14.27
N ILE A 174 -17.95 15.58 14.30
CA ILE A 174 -17.01 15.49 15.43
C ILE A 174 -15.63 16.00 15.02
N LEU A 175 -15.03 15.39 13.99
CA LEU A 175 -13.61 15.63 13.70
C LEU A 175 -13.34 16.91 12.91
N MET A 176 -14.17 17.21 11.93
CA MET A 176 -14.00 18.40 11.09
C MET A 176 -14.13 19.71 11.88
N PRO A 177 -15.10 19.90 12.80
CA PRO A 177 -15.20 21.11 13.61
C PRO A 177 -14.02 21.30 14.58
N ILE A 178 -13.44 20.21 15.08
CA ILE A 178 -12.33 20.26 16.06
C ILE A 178 -10.98 20.46 15.38
N PHE A 179 -10.71 19.73 14.32
CA PHE A 179 -9.39 19.65 13.67
C PHE A 179 -9.30 20.33 12.31
N GLY A 180 -10.42 20.80 11.77
CA GLY A 180 -10.51 21.29 10.41
C GLY A 180 -10.61 20.18 9.35
N GLU A 181 -10.79 20.55 8.11
CA GLU A 181 -11.11 19.62 7.02
C GLU A 181 -9.98 18.61 6.76
N THR A 182 -8.75 19.07 6.53
CA THR A 182 -7.61 18.22 6.21
C THR A 182 -7.14 17.39 7.41
N SER A 183 -6.96 18.04 8.56
CA SER A 183 -6.49 17.35 9.78
C SER A 183 -7.55 16.40 10.33
N GLY A 184 -8.84 16.75 10.24
CA GLY A 184 -9.95 15.88 10.61
C GLY A 184 -9.99 14.59 9.79
N SER A 185 -9.69 14.66 8.48
CA SER A 185 -9.57 13.49 7.62
C SER A 185 -8.43 12.57 8.05
N LEU A 186 -7.26 13.15 8.40
CA LEU A 186 -6.14 12.38 8.91
C LEU A 186 -6.47 11.69 10.23
N VAL A 187 -7.08 12.41 11.18
CA VAL A 187 -7.50 11.85 12.47
C VAL A 187 -8.51 10.71 12.28
N TYR A 188 -9.48 10.89 11.37
CA TYR A 188 -10.41 9.82 11.02
C TYR A 188 -9.70 8.57 10.50
N ALA A 189 -8.76 8.74 9.57
CA ALA A 189 -7.98 7.63 9.04
C ALA A 189 -7.18 6.89 10.13
N LEU A 190 -6.54 7.63 11.05
CA LEU A 190 -5.81 7.05 12.18
C LEU A 190 -6.74 6.31 13.15
N LEU A 191 -7.91 6.85 13.46
CA LEU A 191 -8.92 6.17 14.29
C LEU A 191 -9.41 4.89 13.62
N PHE A 192 -9.68 4.91 12.32
CA PHE A 192 -10.11 3.74 11.56
C PHE A 192 -9.03 2.64 11.56
N VAL A 193 -7.76 3.01 11.35
CA VAL A 193 -6.61 2.07 11.47
C VAL A 193 -6.51 1.54 12.90
N GLY A 194 -6.70 2.39 13.91
CA GLY A 194 -6.69 2.00 15.32
C GLY A 194 -7.78 0.97 15.67
N ILE A 195 -9.00 1.15 15.16
CA ILE A 195 -10.09 0.18 15.35
C ILE A 195 -9.74 -1.16 14.71
N ASN A 196 -9.23 -1.16 13.47
CA ASN A 196 -8.76 -2.37 12.81
C ASN A 196 -7.64 -3.06 13.62
N TRP A 197 -6.69 -2.28 14.12
CA TRP A 197 -5.61 -2.79 14.96
C TRP A 197 -6.12 -3.43 16.26
N CYS A 198 -7.04 -2.79 16.96
CA CYS A 198 -7.61 -3.32 18.20
C CYS A 198 -8.28 -4.69 18.00
N ILE A 199 -8.98 -4.87 16.88
CA ILE A 199 -9.61 -6.15 16.53
C ILE A 199 -8.53 -7.18 16.14
N GLY A 200 -7.56 -6.80 15.29
CA GLY A 200 -6.50 -7.67 14.84
C GLY A 200 -5.53 -8.10 15.95
N TYR A 201 -5.36 -7.27 16.97
CA TYR A 201 -4.50 -7.58 18.13
C TYR A 201 -5.08 -8.68 19.04
N GLN A 202 -6.38 -8.91 19.01
CA GLN A 202 -7.05 -9.94 19.82
C GLN A 202 -7.05 -11.32 19.15
N LEU A 203 -6.61 -11.42 17.92
CA LEU A 203 -6.57 -12.62 17.10
C LEU A 203 -5.15 -13.18 16.99
#